data_f0af6044bc809b6f1163771bfcf410ea
#
_entry.id   f0af6044bc809b6f1163771bfcf410ea
#
_cell.length_a   1.000
_cell.length_b   1.000
_cell.length_c   1.000
_cell.angle_alpha   90.00
_cell.angle_beta   90.00
_cell.angle_gamma   90.00
#
_symmetry.space_group_name_H-M   'P 1'
#
loop_
_entity.id
_entity.type
_entity.pdbx_description
1 polymer ?
#
loop_
_entity_poly.entity_id
_entity_poly.type
_entity_poly.pdbx_seq_one_letter_code
_entity_poly.pdbx_strand_id
1 'polypeptide(L)'
;MSETNELRIAVIGAGPAGVYSSDIFLRQLGKLGEELGLGTKARIDLFEKLPVPFGLVRYGVAPDHPSIKFIASALEKTLDNPDIHLYCDVEFGKDVTLDELLERYDAVLFATGAVEDKPLGLPGADLDGVYGAAKFVEWYDGYPTGVREWPLDAEEVAVIGGGNVAMDVARELMRNADDLKERTDIPDNVYEGIKANKAKTLHLFIRRGVAQAKFSVQELREMEKLPGVQLIINEDDFDLDDDTIEEAGKDKLTRQMVEELFTIREMAEDMEDDGDTDFEGNPADRKYYIHFNSAPVEVLGEDGKVKAIRVEKTTTSADGKMTRTGEFEEYPVQAVYHAIGYKPASAPGIAYDDRRAHLANANGDGRITTEASGEGAQVRERLYATGWAKRGPVGLIGSTKSDALLIVTNMLEDLSKAAEGGRVAADRDPESIDRLLASRGVKPIDFAGWKKVDAFERAEGAKEGREHKKVIDPEQMRALAHA
;
A
#
# COMPACT_ATOMS: atom_id res chain seq x y z
N MET A 1 -43.63 -16.82 -12.43
CA MET A 1 -42.98 -16.21 -11.25
C MET A 1 -41.55 -15.97 -11.68
N SER A 2 -41.14 -14.71 -11.83
CA SER A 2 -39.85 -14.34 -12.34
C SER A 2 -38.76 -14.92 -11.44
N GLU A 3 -37.85 -15.67 -12.02
CA GLU A 3 -36.55 -15.95 -11.41
C GLU A 3 -35.99 -14.61 -10.91
N THR A 4 -35.61 -14.57 -9.67
CA THR A 4 -35.13 -13.38 -8.97
C THR A 4 -34.00 -12.77 -9.77
N ASN A 5 -34.18 -11.53 -10.21
CA ASN A 5 -33.17 -10.72 -10.91
C ASN A 5 -32.07 -10.32 -9.91
N GLU A 6 -31.38 -11.32 -9.35
CA GLU A 6 -30.25 -11.11 -8.47
C GLU A 6 -29.01 -10.79 -9.32
N LEU A 7 -28.42 -9.61 -9.12
CA LEU A 7 -27.19 -9.25 -9.78
C LEU A 7 -26.02 -10.06 -9.23
N ARG A 8 -25.08 -10.42 -10.12
CA ARG A 8 -23.86 -11.13 -9.76
C ARG A 8 -22.64 -10.27 -10.08
N ILE A 9 -21.86 -9.95 -9.08
CA ILE A 9 -20.70 -9.06 -9.21
C ILE A 9 -19.45 -9.82 -8.77
N ALA A 10 -18.43 -9.85 -9.63
CA ALA A 10 -17.10 -10.31 -9.27
C ALA A 10 -16.24 -9.12 -8.85
N VAL A 11 -15.56 -9.22 -7.72
CA VAL A 11 -14.59 -8.23 -7.25
C VAL A 11 -13.23 -8.91 -7.11
N ILE A 12 -12.20 -8.36 -7.76
CA ILE A 12 -10.85 -8.91 -7.77
C ILE A 12 -9.97 -8.09 -6.83
N GLY A 13 -9.62 -8.68 -5.69
CA GLY A 13 -8.85 -8.07 -4.61
C GLY A 13 -9.69 -7.79 -3.37
N ALA A 14 -9.40 -8.50 -2.26
CA ALA A 14 -10.05 -8.37 -0.95
C ALA A 14 -9.34 -7.36 -0.02
N GLY A 15 -8.66 -6.36 -0.59
CA GLY A 15 -8.17 -5.20 0.14
C GLY A 15 -9.29 -4.19 0.45
N PRO A 16 -8.98 -3.04 1.09
CA PRO A 16 -9.98 -2.04 1.47
C PRO A 16 -10.86 -1.59 0.31
N ALA A 17 -10.30 -1.41 -0.89
CA ALA A 17 -11.05 -0.96 -2.05
C ALA A 17 -12.13 -1.96 -2.48
N GLY A 18 -11.79 -3.25 -2.51
CA GLY A 18 -12.74 -4.32 -2.86
C GLY A 18 -13.84 -4.46 -1.82
N VAL A 19 -13.46 -4.54 -0.53
CA VAL A 19 -14.40 -4.71 0.58
C VAL A 19 -15.36 -3.50 0.69
N TYR A 20 -14.85 -2.26 0.62
CA TYR A 20 -15.72 -1.07 0.64
C TYR A 20 -16.62 -0.98 -0.59
N SER A 21 -16.12 -1.32 -1.76
CA SER A 21 -16.95 -1.30 -2.98
C SER A 21 -18.08 -2.31 -2.89
N SER A 22 -17.84 -3.49 -2.31
CA SER A 22 -18.85 -4.52 -2.09
C SER A 22 -19.98 -4.03 -1.16
N ASP A 23 -19.62 -3.47 -0.01
CA ASP A 23 -20.59 -2.90 0.93
C ASP A 23 -21.38 -1.73 0.33
N ILE A 24 -20.67 -0.81 -0.36
CA ILE A 24 -21.31 0.35 -1.00
C ILE A 24 -22.24 -0.11 -2.12
N PHE A 25 -21.86 -1.13 -2.91
CA PHE A 25 -22.70 -1.67 -3.97
C PHE A 25 -24.03 -2.21 -3.43
N LEU A 26 -23.97 -3.06 -2.42
CA LEU A 26 -25.18 -3.62 -1.79
C LEU A 26 -26.07 -2.52 -1.20
N ARG A 27 -25.50 -1.55 -0.52
CA ARG A 27 -26.27 -0.42 0.06
C ARG A 27 -26.86 0.49 -1.00
N GLN A 28 -26.16 0.80 -2.09
CA GLN A 28 -26.69 1.65 -3.16
C GLN A 28 -27.73 0.91 -3.98
N LEU A 29 -27.53 -0.37 -4.28
CA LEU A 29 -28.53 -1.20 -4.94
C LEU A 29 -29.82 -1.30 -4.11
N GLY A 30 -29.69 -1.51 -2.79
CA GLY A 30 -30.85 -1.52 -1.89
C GLY A 30 -31.64 -0.21 -1.87
N LYS A 31 -31.01 0.93 -2.18
CA LYS A 31 -31.67 2.25 -2.22
C LYS A 31 -32.24 2.60 -3.61
N LEU A 32 -31.50 2.30 -4.65
CA LEU A 32 -31.75 2.79 -6.02
C LEU A 32 -32.18 1.68 -6.99
N GLY A 33 -32.02 0.41 -6.61
CA GLY A 33 -32.18 -0.73 -7.52
C GLY A 33 -33.56 -0.82 -8.13
N GLU A 34 -34.65 -0.56 -7.38
CA GLU A 34 -36.02 -0.55 -7.93
C GLU A 34 -36.22 0.58 -8.94
N GLU A 35 -35.69 1.78 -8.64
CA GLU A 35 -35.77 2.94 -9.54
C GLU A 35 -34.97 2.69 -10.85
N LEU A 36 -33.85 2.00 -10.73
CA LEU A 36 -32.98 1.64 -11.84
C LEU A 36 -33.43 0.38 -12.61
N GLY A 37 -34.51 -0.27 -12.19
CA GLY A 37 -35.00 -1.50 -12.80
C GLY A 37 -34.11 -2.73 -12.55
N LEU A 38 -33.22 -2.69 -11.56
CA LEU A 38 -32.24 -3.72 -11.25
C LEU A 38 -32.69 -4.70 -10.15
N GLY A 39 -33.79 -4.37 -9.43
CA GLY A 39 -34.12 -5.03 -8.18
C GLY A 39 -33.16 -4.63 -7.03
N THR A 40 -33.30 -5.25 -5.86
CA THR A 40 -32.55 -4.86 -4.65
C THR A 40 -31.60 -5.92 -4.15
N LYS A 41 -31.41 -7.01 -4.90
CA LYS A 41 -30.57 -8.14 -4.50
C LYS A 41 -29.35 -8.28 -5.40
N ALA A 42 -28.21 -8.54 -4.79
CA ALA A 42 -27.00 -8.95 -5.50
C ALA A 42 -26.21 -9.95 -4.64
N ARG A 43 -25.50 -10.83 -5.31
CA ARG A 43 -24.43 -11.65 -4.78
C ARG A 43 -23.10 -11.09 -5.25
N ILE A 44 -22.18 -10.86 -4.31
CA ILE A 44 -20.81 -10.40 -4.59
C ILE A 44 -19.84 -11.51 -4.26
N ASP A 45 -19.10 -11.97 -5.26
CA ASP A 45 -18.02 -12.93 -5.08
C ASP A 45 -16.68 -12.16 -5.11
N LEU A 46 -15.98 -12.15 -3.97
CA LEU A 46 -14.78 -11.36 -3.71
C LEU A 46 -13.55 -12.27 -3.74
N PHE A 47 -12.74 -12.16 -4.79
CA PHE A 47 -11.57 -13.01 -5.05
C PHE A 47 -10.29 -12.36 -4.53
N GLU A 48 -9.46 -13.14 -3.85
CA GLU A 48 -8.16 -12.72 -3.32
C GLU A 48 -7.09 -13.78 -3.60
N LYS A 49 -5.96 -13.37 -4.18
CA LYS A 49 -4.86 -14.29 -4.49
C LYS A 49 -4.15 -14.84 -3.25
N LEU A 50 -4.19 -14.10 -2.15
CA LEU A 50 -3.59 -14.51 -0.88
C LEU A 50 -4.53 -15.43 -0.11
N PRO A 51 -4.00 -16.31 0.78
CA PRO A 51 -4.83 -17.14 1.64
C PRO A 51 -5.70 -16.37 2.63
N VAL A 52 -5.47 -15.07 2.79
CA VAL A 52 -6.13 -14.21 3.77
C VAL A 52 -6.48 -12.85 3.16
N PRO A 53 -7.56 -12.17 3.61
CA PRO A 53 -8.00 -10.88 3.08
C PRO A 53 -7.21 -9.70 3.64
N PHE A 54 -7.69 -8.50 3.31
CA PHE A 54 -7.33 -7.15 3.77
C PHE A 54 -6.15 -6.49 3.05
N GLY A 55 -5.43 -7.19 2.15
CA GLY A 55 -4.39 -6.60 1.29
C GLY A 55 -3.38 -5.77 2.09
N LEU A 56 -3.14 -4.52 1.67
CA LEU A 56 -2.15 -3.65 2.31
C LEU A 56 -2.51 -3.16 3.72
N VAL A 57 -3.74 -3.31 4.21
CA VAL A 57 -4.02 -3.07 5.64
C VAL A 57 -3.30 -4.11 6.49
N ARG A 58 -3.18 -5.33 5.99
CA ARG A 58 -2.47 -6.41 6.66
C ARG A 58 -0.98 -6.47 6.31
N TYR A 59 -0.62 -6.15 5.05
CA TYR A 59 0.70 -6.41 4.47
C TYR A 59 1.36 -5.17 3.84
N GLY A 60 1.04 -3.99 4.32
CA GLY A 60 1.60 -2.75 3.79
C GLY A 60 1.53 -1.56 4.73
N VAL A 61 0.81 -1.68 5.83
CA VAL A 61 0.82 -0.73 6.94
C VAL A 61 1.89 -1.18 7.92
N ALA A 62 2.82 -0.30 8.25
CA ALA A 62 3.91 -0.61 9.18
C ALA A 62 3.38 -1.21 10.51
N PRO A 63 4.08 -2.19 11.09
CA PRO A 63 3.59 -2.93 12.25
C PRO A 63 3.32 -2.02 13.45
N ASP A 64 4.03 -0.93 13.58
CA ASP A 64 3.90 0.05 14.66
C ASP A 64 2.75 1.06 14.49
N HIS A 65 1.87 0.87 13.50
CA HIS A 65 0.62 1.63 13.31
C HIS A 65 -0.65 0.82 13.66
N PRO A 66 -0.85 0.39 14.91
CA PRO A 66 -1.97 -0.46 15.29
C PRO A 66 -3.33 0.21 15.06
N SER A 67 -3.43 1.53 15.18
CA SER A 67 -4.65 2.29 14.92
C SER A 67 -5.11 2.21 13.47
N ILE A 68 -4.18 2.14 12.51
CA ILE A 68 -4.50 1.97 11.09
C ILE A 68 -4.85 0.50 10.82
N LYS A 69 -4.11 -0.45 11.39
CA LYS A 69 -4.42 -1.88 11.30
C LYS A 69 -5.79 -2.22 11.89
N PHE A 70 -6.28 -1.46 12.87
CA PHE A 70 -7.63 -1.61 13.42
C PHE A 70 -8.75 -1.43 12.39
N ILE A 71 -8.48 -0.80 11.24
CA ILE A 71 -9.41 -0.73 10.10
C ILE A 71 -9.81 -2.14 9.63
N ALA A 72 -8.95 -3.15 9.80
CA ALA A 72 -9.26 -4.54 9.50
C ALA A 72 -10.55 -5.01 10.19
N SER A 73 -10.79 -4.61 11.45
CA SER A 73 -12.03 -4.95 12.18
C SER A 73 -13.29 -4.40 11.52
N ALA A 74 -13.22 -3.22 10.90
CA ALA A 74 -14.34 -2.66 10.15
C ALA A 74 -14.56 -3.37 8.81
N LEU A 75 -13.49 -3.78 8.15
CA LEU A 75 -13.55 -4.59 6.92
C LEU A 75 -14.09 -5.98 7.21
N GLU A 76 -13.71 -6.58 8.33
CA GLU A 76 -14.18 -7.89 8.77
C GLU A 76 -15.70 -7.91 8.98
N LYS A 77 -16.26 -6.86 9.60
CA LYS A 77 -17.72 -6.71 9.74
C LYS A 77 -18.45 -6.64 8.40
N THR A 78 -17.81 -6.08 7.39
CA THR A 78 -18.36 -6.06 6.02
C THR A 78 -18.34 -7.46 5.41
N LEU A 79 -17.28 -8.22 5.60
CA LEU A 79 -17.16 -9.59 5.09
C LEU A 79 -18.12 -10.59 5.77
N ASP A 80 -18.67 -10.25 6.94
CA ASP A 80 -19.70 -11.04 7.63
C ASP A 80 -21.09 -10.90 6.99
N ASN A 81 -21.23 -10.07 5.95
CA ASN A 81 -22.48 -9.92 5.20
C ASN A 81 -22.74 -11.19 4.35
N PRO A 82 -23.92 -11.85 4.47
CA PRO A 82 -24.22 -13.08 3.74
C PRO A 82 -24.26 -12.94 2.22
N ASP A 83 -24.42 -11.71 1.70
CA ASP A 83 -24.40 -11.42 0.26
C ASP A 83 -22.98 -11.20 -0.30
N ILE A 84 -21.94 -11.26 0.56
CA ILE A 84 -20.52 -11.15 0.18
C ILE A 84 -19.84 -12.51 0.44
N HIS A 85 -19.43 -13.16 -0.62
CA HIS A 85 -18.74 -14.45 -0.58
C HIS A 85 -17.25 -14.26 -0.81
N LEU A 86 -16.42 -14.58 0.17
CA LEU A 86 -14.97 -14.46 0.09
C LEU A 86 -14.36 -15.73 -0.51
N TYR A 87 -13.47 -15.54 -1.48
CA TYR A 87 -12.70 -16.55 -2.16
C TYR A 87 -11.20 -16.20 -2.09
N CYS A 88 -10.57 -16.41 -0.93
CA CYS A 88 -9.11 -16.28 -0.81
C CYS A 88 -8.41 -17.51 -1.38
N ASP A 89 -7.11 -17.36 -1.68
CA ASP A 89 -6.28 -18.37 -2.36
C ASP A 89 -6.76 -18.68 -3.79
N VAL A 90 -7.35 -17.67 -4.46
CA VAL A 90 -7.82 -17.72 -5.85
C VAL A 90 -7.23 -16.57 -6.64
N GLU A 91 -6.36 -16.90 -7.60
CA GLU A 91 -5.62 -15.91 -8.39
C GLU A 91 -6.29 -15.67 -9.75
N PHE A 92 -6.69 -14.41 -9.99
CA PHE A 92 -7.18 -13.99 -11.29
C PHE A 92 -6.09 -14.13 -12.36
N GLY A 93 -6.44 -14.69 -13.50
CA GLY A 93 -5.53 -14.96 -14.61
C GLY A 93 -4.84 -16.33 -14.55
N LYS A 94 -4.92 -17.01 -13.39
CA LYS A 94 -4.40 -18.36 -13.20
C LYS A 94 -5.52 -19.36 -12.88
N ASP A 95 -6.24 -19.11 -11.79
CA ASP A 95 -7.30 -20.01 -11.30
C ASP A 95 -8.66 -19.66 -11.91
N VAL A 96 -8.88 -18.41 -12.30
CA VAL A 96 -10.07 -17.91 -13.00
C VAL A 96 -9.66 -16.87 -14.03
N THR A 97 -10.22 -16.96 -15.24
CA THR A 97 -9.95 -16.03 -16.36
C THR A 97 -11.01 -14.94 -16.48
N LEU A 98 -10.70 -13.87 -17.24
CA LEU A 98 -11.65 -12.80 -17.52
C LEU A 98 -12.92 -13.29 -18.23
N ASP A 99 -12.77 -14.16 -19.23
CA ASP A 99 -13.90 -14.67 -20.01
C ASP A 99 -14.83 -15.51 -19.14
N GLU A 100 -14.29 -16.34 -18.26
CA GLU A 100 -15.06 -17.13 -17.31
C GLU A 100 -15.81 -16.27 -16.30
N LEU A 101 -15.22 -15.15 -15.86
CA LEU A 101 -15.91 -14.19 -15.01
C LEU A 101 -17.03 -13.50 -15.79
N LEU A 102 -16.77 -13.02 -17.02
CA LEU A 102 -17.80 -12.37 -17.85
C LEU A 102 -18.95 -13.31 -18.25
N GLU A 103 -18.74 -14.61 -18.28
CA GLU A 103 -19.79 -15.60 -18.50
C GLU A 103 -20.74 -15.69 -17.29
N ARG A 104 -20.23 -15.50 -16.06
CA ARG A 104 -20.92 -15.77 -14.78
C ARG A 104 -21.40 -14.54 -14.04
N TYR A 105 -20.81 -13.36 -14.29
CA TYR A 105 -21.08 -12.14 -13.56
C TYR A 105 -21.57 -11.01 -14.47
N ASP A 106 -22.46 -10.19 -13.96
CA ASP A 106 -23.00 -9.02 -14.66
C ASP A 106 -21.95 -7.90 -14.78
N ALA A 107 -21.01 -7.83 -13.81
CA ALA A 107 -19.88 -6.93 -13.85
C ALA A 107 -18.67 -7.51 -13.11
N VAL A 108 -17.46 -7.07 -13.48
CA VAL A 108 -16.19 -7.38 -12.84
C VAL A 108 -15.51 -6.08 -12.42
N LEU A 109 -15.18 -5.97 -11.14
CA LEU A 109 -14.52 -4.81 -10.53
C LEU A 109 -13.11 -5.18 -10.08
N PHE A 110 -12.10 -4.53 -10.66
CA PHE A 110 -10.71 -4.70 -10.25
C PHE A 110 -10.35 -3.75 -9.11
N ALA A 111 -9.98 -4.32 -7.96
CA ALA A 111 -9.57 -3.65 -6.72
C ALA A 111 -8.20 -4.16 -6.24
N THR A 112 -7.31 -4.50 -7.19
CA THR A 112 -6.05 -5.22 -6.98
C THR A 112 -4.96 -4.41 -6.29
N GLY A 113 -5.21 -3.14 -6.02
CA GLY A 113 -4.26 -2.26 -5.33
C GLY A 113 -3.03 -1.91 -6.17
N ALA A 114 -1.92 -1.58 -5.49
CA ALA A 114 -0.59 -1.34 -6.07
C ALA A 114 0.44 -1.92 -5.10
N VAL A 115 1.18 -2.92 -5.52
CA VAL A 115 2.03 -3.75 -4.66
C VAL A 115 3.46 -3.92 -5.18
N GLU A 116 3.76 -3.41 -6.38
CA GLU A 116 5.09 -3.48 -6.98
C GLU A 116 5.80 -2.13 -6.84
N ASP A 117 7.11 -2.16 -6.64
CA ASP A 117 7.92 -0.95 -6.66
C ASP A 117 8.02 -0.36 -8.07
N LYS A 118 7.98 0.97 -8.16
CA LYS A 118 8.46 1.66 -9.37
C LYS A 118 9.97 1.49 -9.46
N PRO A 119 10.53 1.20 -10.65
CA PRO A 119 11.97 1.08 -10.81
C PRO A 119 12.67 2.38 -10.43
N LEU A 120 13.81 2.28 -9.73
CA LEU A 120 14.59 3.45 -9.29
C LEU A 120 15.06 4.31 -10.48
N GLY A 121 15.44 3.67 -11.59
CA GLY A 121 15.78 4.35 -12.84
C GLY A 121 17.08 5.17 -12.81
N LEU A 122 17.95 4.90 -11.85
CA LEU A 122 19.27 5.53 -11.72
C LEU A 122 20.38 4.55 -12.11
N PRO A 123 21.55 5.04 -12.57
CA PRO A 123 22.74 4.20 -12.68
C PRO A 123 23.02 3.50 -11.36
N GLY A 124 23.40 2.21 -11.43
CA GLY A 124 23.67 1.38 -10.25
C GLY A 124 22.43 0.86 -9.51
N ALA A 125 21.23 1.02 -10.05
CA ALA A 125 19.99 0.51 -9.44
C ALA A 125 19.89 -1.03 -9.39
N ASP A 126 20.78 -1.73 -10.10
CA ASP A 126 20.88 -3.18 -10.18
C ASP A 126 21.98 -3.78 -9.27
N LEU A 127 22.69 -2.93 -8.51
CA LEU A 127 23.70 -3.38 -7.56
C LEU A 127 23.07 -4.17 -6.39
N ASP A 128 23.80 -5.17 -5.91
CA ASP A 128 23.47 -5.86 -4.67
C ASP A 128 23.54 -4.87 -3.49
N GLY A 129 22.45 -4.79 -2.72
CA GLY A 129 22.23 -3.77 -1.70
C GLY A 129 21.24 -2.67 -2.09
N VAL A 130 20.70 -2.69 -3.34
CA VAL A 130 19.59 -1.80 -3.74
C VAL A 130 18.27 -2.55 -3.62
N TYR A 131 17.35 -2.02 -2.83
CA TYR A 131 16.07 -2.66 -2.48
C TYR A 131 14.89 -1.73 -2.75
N GLY A 132 13.80 -2.28 -3.29
CA GLY A 132 12.51 -1.61 -3.32
C GLY A 132 11.81 -1.66 -1.96
N ALA A 133 11.14 -0.58 -1.59
CA ALA A 133 10.40 -0.48 -0.34
C ALA A 133 9.31 -1.53 -0.21
N ALA A 134 8.59 -1.87 -1.31
CA ALA A 134 7.53 -2.87 -1.28
C ALA A 134 8.04 -4.23 -0.79
N LYS A 135 9.25 -4.64 -1.19
CA LYS A 135 9.83 -5.92 -0.79
C LYS A 135 10.25 -5.95 0.67
N PHE A 136 10.76 -4.83 1.19
CA PHE A 136 11.07 -4.70 2.61
C PHE A 136 9.79 -4.70 3.46
N VAL A 137 8.75 -3.98 3.01
CA VAL A 137 7.42 -3.97 3.63
C VAL A 137 6.80 -5.38 3.64
N GLU A 138 6.84 -6.10 2.51
CA GLU A 138 6.39 -7.50 2.44
C GLU A 138 7.10 -8.38 3.49
N TRP A 139 8.40 -8.17 3.70
CA TRP A 139 9.17 -8.93 4.66
C TRP A 139 8.75 -8.59 6.10
N TYR A 140 8.76 -7.32 6.50
CA TYR A 140 8.47 -6.98 7.90
C TYR A 140 6.99 -7.17 8.28
N ASP A 141 6.09 -7.11 7.31
CA ASP A 141 4.68 -7.44 7.51
C ASP A 141 4.36 -8.95 7.40
N GLY A 142 5.36 -9.79 7.12
CA GLY A 142 5.19 -11.24 7.05
C GLY A 142 4.33 -11.69 5.87
N TYR A 143 4.53 -11.11 4.69
CA TYR A 143 3.79 -11.45 3.47
C TYR A 143 3.94 -12.95 3.13
N PRO A 144 2.85 -13.69 2.84
CA PRO A 144 2.89 -15.16 2.75
C PRO A 144 3.86 -15.72 1.73
N THR A 145 4.04 -15.04 0.60
CA THR A 145 4.96 -15.43 -0.48
C THR A 145 6.25 -14.60 -0.51
N GLY A 146 6.45 -13.72 0.49
CA GLY A 146 7.64 -12.91 0.64
C GLY A 146 8.86 -13.71 1.11
N VAL A 147 10.03 -13.07 1.04
CA VAL A 147 11.27 -13.63 1.59
C VAL A 147 11.17 -13.80 3.11
N ARG A 148 11.85 -14.80 3.66
CA ARG A 148 11.84 -15.07 5.12
C ARG A 148 12.98 -14.39 5.85
N GLU A 149 14.07 -14.13 5.15
CA GLU A 149 15.25 -13.45 5.69
C GLU A 149 15.48 -12.18 4.90
N TRP A 150 15.92 -11.13 5.57
CA TRP A 150 16.27 -9.86 4.97
C TRP A 150 17.69 -9.48 5.38
N PRO A 151 18.56 -9.05 4.45
CA PRO A 151 19.93 -8.66 4.79
C PRO A 151 19.93 -7.29 5.48
N LEU A 152 20.22 -7.29 6.79
CA LEU A 152 20.33 -6.10 7.64
C LEU A 152 21.76 -5.95 8.18
N ASP A 153 22.75 -6.20 7.35
CA ASP A 153 24.17 -6.19 7.68
C ASP A 153 24.88 -4.86 7.36
N ALA A 154 24.18 -3.92 6.70
CA ALA A 154 24.68 -2.57 6.43
C ALA A 154 24.69 -1.72 7.70
N GLU A 155 25.82 -1.03 7.97
CA GLU A 155 25.93 -0.05 9.05
C GLU A 155 25.45 1.34 8.62
N GLU A 156 25.67 1.71 7.34
CA GLU A 156 25.25 2.97 6.75
C GLU A 156 24.20 2.68 5.68
N VAL A 157 23.02 3.27 5.81
CA VAL A 157 21.85 2.98 4.99
C VAL A 157 21.28 4.26 4.38
N ALA A 158 20.88 4.20 3.11
CA ALA A 158 20.12 5.27 2.45
C ALA A 158 18.67 4.86 2.21
N VAL A 159 17.75 5.79 2.43
CA VAL A 159 16.35 5.68 2.02
C VAL A 159 16.03 6.82 1.05
N ILE A 160 15.43 6.53 -0.09
CA ILE A 160 15.07 7.51 -1.12
C ILE A 160 13.55 7.65 -1.14
N GLY A 161 13.03 8.82 -0.77
CA GLY A 161 11.61 9.12 -0.82
C GLY A 161 11.17 10.20 0.15
N GLY A 162 10.05 10.85 -0.11
CA GLY A 162 9.50 11.92 0.73
C GLY A 162 8.02 11.70 1.08
N GLY A 163 7.56 10.45 1.11
CA GLY A 163 6.20 10.07 1.50
C GLY A 163 6.18 9.12 2.71
N ASN A 164 4.98 8.78 3.21
CA ASN A 164 4.81 7.95 4.40
C ASN A 164 5.59 6.62 4.35
N VAL A 165 5.60 5.93 3.19
CA VAL A 165 6.33 4.67 3.04
C VAL A 165 7.84 4.83 3.25
N ALA A 166 8.42 5.97 2.83
CA ALA A 166 9.84 6.24 3.09
C ALA A 166 10.12 6.45 4.59
N MET A 167 9.19 7.15 5.27
CA MET A 167 9.26 7.34 6.72
C MET A 167 9.10 6.00 7.46
N ASP A 168 8.15 5.15 7.04
CA ASP A 168 7.95 3.81 7.61
C ASP A 168 9.21 2.96 7.46
N VAL A 169 9.76 2.87 6.23
CA VAL A 169 10.99 2.10 5.96
C VAL A 169 12.15 2.59 6.82
N ALA A 170 12.36 3.91 6.88
CA ALA A 170 13.43 4.51 7.67
C ALA A 170 13.24 4.23 9.18
N ARG A 171 12.02 4.37 9.68
CA ARG A 171 11.68 4.12 11.08
C ARG A 171 11.87 2.65 11.44
N GLU A 172 11.36 1.71 10.64
CA GLU A 172 11.49 0.28 10.92
C GLU A 172 12.96 -0.19 10.89
N LEU A 173 13.81 0.42 10.05
CA LEU A 173 15.27 0.18 10.04
C LEU A 173 15.97 0.68 11.30
N MET A 174 15.37 1.64 12.03
CA MET A 174 15.95 2.24 13.23
C MET A 174 15.22 1.83 14.52
N ARG A 175 14.19 0.97 14.44
CA ARG A 175 13.43 0.48 15.60
C ARG A 175 14.22 -0.51 16.47
N ASN A 176 13.86 -0.52 17.75
CA ASN A 176 14.28 -1.58 18.67
C ASN A 176 13.39 -2.81 18.48
N ALA A 177 14.01 -3.98 18.32
CA ALA A 177 13.29 -5.23 18.04
C ALA A 177 12.39 -5.68 19.20
N ASP A 178 12.83 -5.48 20.43
CA ASP A 178 12.09 -5.92 21.63
C ASP A 178 10.83 -5.05 21.81
N ASP A 179 10.93 -3.71 21.59
CA ASP A 179 9.78 -2.81 21.61
C ASP A 179 8.77 -3.16 20.50
N LEU A 180 9.27 -3.42 19.31
CA LEU A 180 8.42 -3.80 18.18
C LEU A 180 7.69 -5.13 18.42
N LYS A 181 8.39 -6.12 18.99
CA LYS A 181 7.79 -7.41 19.34
C LYS A 181 6.69 -7.27 20.40
N GLU A 182 6.89 -6.45 21.40
CA GLU A 182 5.93 -6.27 22.49
C GLU A 182 4.61 -5.65 22.02
N ARG A 183 4.69 -4.72 21.07
CA ARG A 183 3.56 -3.85 20.68
C ARG A 183 2.88 -4.21 19.37
N THR A 184 3.45 -5.14 18.60
CA THR A 184 2.99 -5.40 17.23
C THR A 184 2.75 -6.88 16.96
N ASP A 185 2.25 -7.17 15.75
CA ASP A 185 1.93 -8.51 15.25
C ASP A 185 3.07 -9.16 14.47
N ILE A 186 4.30 -8.62 14.52
CA ILE A 186 5.44 -9.14 13.74
C ILE A 186 5.70 -10.63 14.01
N PRO A 187 6.05 -11.40 12.97
CA PRO A 187 6.44 -12.79 13.11
C PRO A 187 7.87 -12.92 13.66
N ASP A 188 8.22 -14.12 14.15
CA ASP A 188 9.51 -14.37 14.80
C ASP A 188 10.72 -14.08 13.88
N ASN A 189 10.63 -14.43 12.60
CA ASN A 189 11.73 -14.18 11.65
C ASN A 189 12.01 -12.68 11.46
N VAL A 190 10.99 -11.82 11.54
CA VAL A 190 11.15 -10.36 11.47
C VAL A 190 11.78 -9.84 12.76
N TYR A 191 11.30 -10.32 13.90
CA TYR A 191 11.91 -9.99 15.20
C TYR A 191 13.41 -10.33 15.24
N GLU A 192 13.77 -11.56 14.84
CA GLU A 192 15.18 -12.00 14.83
C GLU A 192 16.01 -11.19 13.80
N GLY A 193 15.43 -10.86 12.64
CA GLY A 193 16.09 -10.04 11.63
C GLY A 193 16.35 -8.61 12.13
N ILE A 194 15.35 -7.93 12.69
CA ILE A 194 15.53 -6.58 13.24
C ILE A 194 16.49 -6.58 14.45
N LYS A 195 16.47 -7.63 15.27
CA LYS A 195 17.41 -7.78 16.38
C LYS A 195 18.86 -7.94 15.92
N ALA A 196 19.08 -8.52 14.75
CA ALA A 196 20.39 -8.67 14.12
C ALA A 196 20.82 -7.45 13.28
N ASN A 197 19.95 -6.45 13.13
CA ASN A 197 20.20 -5.26 12.31
C ASN A 197 21.43 -4.50 12.81
N LYS A 198 22.31 -4.15 11.87
CA LYS A 198 23.57 -3.45 12.15
C LYS A 198 23.53 -1.96 11.81
N ALA A 199 22.40 -1.44 11.33
CA ALA A 199 22.28 -0.04 10.94
C ALA A 199 22.58 0.90 12.12
N LYS A 200 23.57 1.76 11.93
CA LYS A 200 23.99 2.82 12.86
C LYS A 200 23.61 4.19 12.34
N THR A 201 23.74 4.39 11.03
CA THR A 201 23.42 5.65 10.39
C THR A 201 22.42 5.43 9.26
N LEU A 202 21.38 6.24 9.25
CA LEU A 202 20.40 6.26 8.18
C LEU A 202 20.33 7.66 7.57
N HIS A 203 20.36 7.72 6.23
CA HIS A 203 20.16 8.95 5.46
C HIS A 203 18.87 8.87 4.67
N LEU A 204 17.89 9.70 4.98
CA LEU A 204 16.66 9.86 4.20
C LEU A 204 16.82 11.02 3.21
N PHE A 205 16.79 10.73 1.91
CA PHE A 205 16.93 11.71 0.85
C PHE A 205 15.59 12.12 0.24
N ILE A 206 15.26 13.40 0.35
CA ILE A 206 14.04 14.03 -0.16
C ILE A 206 14.43 15.08 -1.21
N ARG A 207 14.04 14.85 -2.45
CA ARG A 207 14.48 15.66 -3.60
C ARG A 207 13.92 17.08 -3.66
N ARG A 208 12.96 17.43 -2.79
CA ARG A 208 12.31 18.74 -2.71
C ARG A 208 12.49 19.32 -1.32
N GLY A 209 12.15 20.60 -1.18
CA GLY A 209 12.23 21.31 0.09
C GLY A 209 11.16 20.88 1.11
N VAL A 210 11.28 21.39 2.32
CA VAL A 210 10.42 21.07 3.47
C VAL A 210 8.94 21.34 3.21
N ALA A 211 8.61 22.42 2.49
CA ALA A 211 7.23 22.78 2.13
C ALA A 211 6.57 21.81 1.15
N GLN A 212 7.32 20.93 0.51
CA GLN A 212 6.82 19.92 -0.43
C GLN A 212 6.93 18.48 0.10
N ALA A 213 7.19 18.30 1.40
CA ALA A 213 7.12 17.01 2.08
C ALA A 213 5.72 16.39 1.91
N LYS A 214 5.68 15.08 1.67
CA LYS A 214 4.43 14.35 1.39
C LYS A 214 4.06 13.32 2.46
N PHE A 215 4.88 13.19 3.47
CA PHE A 215 4.54 12.40 4.65
C PHE A 215 3.58 13.20 5.57
N SER A 216 2.88 12.51 6.45
CA SER A 216 1.96 13.16 7.39
C SER A 216 2.72 13.67 8.64
N VAL A 217 2.15 14.66 9.32
CA VAL A 217 2.66 15.13 10.63
C VAL A 217 2.77 13.98 11.63
N GLN A 218 1.85 13.01 11.55
CA GLN A 218 1.90 11.84 12.44
C GLN A 218 3.15 10.99 12.21
N GLU A 219 3.55 10.75 10.95
CA GLU A 219 4.78 10.02 10.64
C GLU A 219 6.02 10.74 11.18
N LEU A 220 6.02 12.06 11.08
CA LEU A 220 7.11 12.86 11.61
C LEU A 220 7.22 12.71 13.13
N ARG A 221 6.09 12.78 13.86
CA ARG A 221 6.04 12.60 15.33
C ARG A 221 6.40 11.18 15.77
N GLU A 222 6.25 10.17 14.95
CA GLU A 222 6.70 8.82 15.29
C GLU A 222 8.24 8.72 15.30
N MET A 223 8.94 9.63 14.61
CA MET A 223 10.40 9.71 14.65
C MET A 223 10.92 10.14 16.02
N GLU A 224 10.20 11.03 16.72
CA GLU A 224 10.54 11.47 18.08
C GLU A 224 10.51 10.32 19.12
N LYS A 225 9.86 9.21 18.76
CA LYS A 225 9.68 8.05 19.63
C LYS A 225 10.69 6.94 19.38
N LEU A 226 11.78 7.23 18.69
CA LEU A 226 12.84 6.25 18.40
C LEU A 226 13.90 6.26 19.51
N PRO A 227 13.88 5.29 20.45
CA PRO A 227 14.84 5.27 21.54
C PRO A 227 16.26 5.01 21.03
N GLY A 228 17.24 5.76 21.55
CA GLY A 228 18.64 5.62 21.20
C GLY A 228 18.99 6.07 19.77
N VAL A 229 18.13 6.89 19.15
CA VAL A 229 18.35 7.45 17.81
C VAL A 229 18.37 8.96 17.88
N GLN A 230 19.49 9.56 17.51
CA GLN A 230 19.61 11.01 17.30
C GLN A 230 19.08 11.39 15.92
N LEU A 231 18.13 12.30 15.87
CA LEU A 231 17.65 12.89 14.63
C LEU A 231 18.49 14.11 14.27
N ILE A 232 18.91 14.21 13.01
CA ILE A 232 19.73 15.30 12.51
C ILE A 232 19.08 15.85 11.22
N ILE A 233 18.79 17.16 11.23
CA ILE A 233 18.20 17.88 10.10
C ILE A 233 19.01 19.13 9.82
N ASN A 234 19.45 19.31 8.57
CA ASN A 234 20.30 20.45 8.21
C ASN A 234 19.52 21.77 8.31
N GLU A 235 20.10 22.75 8.96
CA GLU A 235 19.55 24.10 9.11
C GLU A 235 19.34 24.80 7.76
N ASP A 236 20.26 24.64 6.82
CA ASP A 236 20.19 25.23 5.48
C ASP A 236 18.95 24.81 4.69
N ASP A 237 18.33 23.66 5.01
CA ASP A 237 17.11 23.17 4.39
C ASP A 237 15.87 24.00 4.75
N PHE A 238 15.97 24.83 5.78
CA PHE A 238 14.88 25.68 6.31
C PHE A 238 15.00 27.16 5.93
N ASP A 239 15.97 27.53 5.10
CA ASP A 239 16.05 28.87 4.51
C ASP A 239 14.98 29.01 3.40
N LEU A 240 13.74 29.28 3.83
CA LEU A 240 12.58 29.41 2.95
C LEU A 240 12.36 30.86 2.56
N ASP A 241 12.15 31.11 1.27
CA ASP A 241 11.76 32.43 0.79
C ASP A 241 10.29 32.78 1.17
N ASP A 242 9.98 34.08 1.16
CA ASP A 242 8.65 34.58 1.54
C ASP A 242 7.53 33.98 0.68
N ASP A 243 7.77 33.73 -0.61
CA ASP A 243 6.80 33.15 -1.55
C ASP A 243 6.49 31.71 -1.18
N THR A 244 7.49 30.94 -0.78
CA THR A 244 7.33 29.55 -0.32
C THR A 244 6.54 29.47 0.98
N ILE A 245 6.82 30.39 1.93
CA ILE A 245 6.09 30.47 3.21
C ILE A 245 4.62 30.84 2.95
N GLU A 246 4.36 31.84 2.09
CA GLU A 246 3.00 32.25 1.72
C GLU A 246 2.23 31.09 1.07
N GLU A 247 2.85 30.38 0.09
CA GLU A 247 2.21 29.27 -0.60
C GLU A 247 1.89 28.10 0.35
N ALA A 248 2.84 27.71 1.21
CA ALA A 248 2.64 26.69 2.23
C ALA A 248 1.50 27.05 3.20
N GLY A 249 1.34 28.35 3.51
CA GLY A 249 0.27 28.87 4.37
C GLY A 249 -1.15 28.72 3.80
N LYS A 250 -1.31 28.54 2.46
CA LYS A 250 -2.62 28.42 1.80
C LYS A 250 -3.28 27.08 2.07
N ASP A 251 -2.49 26.01 2.24
CA ASP A 251 -3.01 24.69 2.62
C ASP A 251 -2.76 24.40 4.09
N LYS A 252 -3.81 24.04 4.81
CA LYS A 252 -3.73 23.80 6.26
C LYS A 252 -2.77 22.66 6.61
N LEU A 253 -2.78 21.58 5.84
CA LEU A 253 -1.96 20.41 6.13
C LEU A 253 -0.48 20.69 5.86
N THR A 254 -0.18 21.36 4.76
CA THR A 254 1.17 21.80 4.40
C THR A 254 1.74 22.74 5.46
N ARG A 255 0.96 23.75 5.89
CA ARG A 255 1.36 24.64 6.96
C ARG A 255 1.68 23.90 8.26
N GLN A 256 0.80 23.01 8.71
CA GLN A 256 1.04 22.22 9.92
C GLN A 256 2.29 21.34 9.79
N MET A 257 2.57 20.80 8.61
CA MET A 257 3.77 20.02 8.36
C MET A 257 5.03 20.88 8.46
N VAL A 258 5.03 22.06 7.87
CA VAL A 258 6.17 22.99 7.92
C VAL A 258 6.42 23.44 9.37
N GLU A 259 5.36 23.85 10.09
CA GLU A 259 5.44 24.25 11.51
C GLU A 259 6.04 23.14 12.37
N GLU A 260 5.62 21.89 12.17
CA GLU A 260 6.14 20.73 12.91
C GLU A 260 7.60 20.43 12.58
N LEU A 261 7.98 20.52 11.30
CA LEU A 261 9.37 20.34 10.87
C LEU A 261 10.31 21.38 11.49
N PHE A 262 9.88 22.65 11.58
CA PHE A 262 10.64 23.68 12.29
C PHE A 262 10.82 23.32 13.77
N THR A 263 9.74 22.90 14.43
CA THR A 263 9.79 22.50 15.85
C THR A 263 10.75 21.33 16.09
N ILE A 264 10.67 20.30 15.24
CA ILE A 264 11.54 19.10 15.37
C ILE A 264 12.99 19.47 15.07
N ARG A 265 13.24 20.37 14.10
CA ARG A 265 14.60 20.82 13.82
C ARG A 265 15.21 21.54 15.04
N GLU A 266 14.46 22.46 15.67
CA GLU A 266 14.92 23.14 16.88
C GLU A 266 15.25 22.14 18.00
N MET A 267 14.39 21.14 18.21
CA MET A 267 14.63 20.07 19.17
C MET A 267 15.86 19.21 18.81
N ALA A 268 16.08 18.93 17.52
CA ALA A 268 17.22 18.18 17.04
C ALA A 268 18.55 18.95 17.26
N GLU A 269 18.53 20.26 17.10
CA GLU A 269 19.68 21.14 17.36
C GLU A 269 20.05 21.13 18.85
N ASP A 270 19.05 21.24 19.75
CA ASP A 270 19.27 21.13 21.21
C ASP A 270 19.92 19.78 21.58
N MET A 271 19.52 18.68 20.94
CA MET A 271 20.11 17.35 21.15
C MET A 271 21.56 17.24 20.68
N GLU A 272 21.94 17.92 19.60
CA GLU A 272 23.35 17.97 19.14
C GLU A 272 24.23 18.71 20.16
N ASP A 273 23.73 19.80 20.75
CA ASP A 273 24.44 20.59 21.76
C ASP A 273 24.62 19.82 23.08
N ASP A 274 23.66 18.97 23.47
CA ASP A 274 23.71 18.13 24.67
C ASP A 274 24.55 16.85 24.47
N GLY A 275 25.03 16.58 23.25
CA GLY A 275 25.82 15.40 22.86
C GLY A 275 24.92 14.22 22.52
N ASP A 276 25.12 13.59 21.41
CA ASP A 276 24.44 12.40 20.82
C ASP A 276 23.33 11.78 21.71
N THR A 277 22.16 12.42 21.78
CA THR A 277 21.00 11.97 22.58
C THR A 277 19.76 11.75 21.70
N ASP A 278 18.81 10.95 22.20
CA ASP A 278 17.47 10.85 21.62
C ASP A 278 16.52 11.96 22.15
N PHE A 279 15.29 12.00 21.68
CA PHE A 279 14.29 13.02 22.10
C PHE A 279 13.90 12.96 23.59
N GLU A 280 14.23 11.88 24.30
CA GLU A 280 14.02 11.75 25.74
C GLU A 280 15.27 12.12 26.54
N GLY A 281 16.37 12.51 25.86
CA GLY A 281 17.66 12.85 26.47
C GLY A 281 18.48 11.62 26.87
N ASN A 282 18.16 10.43 26.38
CA ASN A 282 18.96 9.24 26.61
C ASN A 282 20.12 9.19 25.60
N PRO A 283 21.27 8.56 25.95
CA PRO A 283 22.36 8.38 24.98
C PRO A 283 21.90 7.68 23.69
N ALA A 284 22.22 8.25 22.54
CA ALA A 284 21.95 7.69 21.23
C ALA A 284 23.21 7.04 20.66
N ASP A 285 23.09 5.82 20.16
CA ASP A 285 24.15 5.07 19.47
C ASP A 285 23.89 4.94 17.96
N ARG A 286 22.79 5.51 17.49
CA ARG A 286 22.37 5.55 16.08
C ARG A 286 22.01 6.97 15.66
N LYS A 287 22.20 7.26 14.37
CA LYS A 287 21.95 8.57 13.78
C LYS A 287 20.97 8.47 12.61
N TYR A 288 20.01 9.38 12.56
CA TYR A 288 19.04 9.48 11.48
C TYR A 288 19.08 10.88 10.86
N TYR A 289 19.59 10.98 9.64
CA TYR A 289 19.68 12.21 8.88
C TYR A 289 18.48 12.35 7.94
N ILE A 290 17.83 13.51 7.96
CA ILE A 290 16.85 13.90 6.93
C ILE A 290 17.47 14.98 6.06
N HIS A 291 17.62 14.69 4.77
CA HIS A 291 18.16 15.61 3.77
C HIS A 291 17.05 16.05 2.83
N PHE A 292 16.61 17.29 2.97
CA PHE A 292 15.74 17.93 1.98
C PHE A 292 16.57 18.48 0.82
N ASN A 293 15.91 18.88 -0.27
CA ASN A 293 16.55 19.41 -1.46
C ASN A 293 17.72 18.54 -1.97
N SER A 294 17.61 17.24 -1.81
CA SER A 294 18.66 16.25 -2.05
C SER A 294 18.15 15.16 -3.00
N ALA A 295 18.53 15.26 -4.28
CA ALA A 295 18.08 14.35 -5.34
C ALA A 295 19.13 13.29 -5.63
N PRO A 296 18.92 12.00 -5.30
CA PRO A 296 19.81 10.92 -5.72
C PRO A 296 19.93 10.87 -7.24
N VAL A 297 21.16 10.69 -7.73
CA VAL A 297 21.48 10.66 -9.16
C VAL A 297 22.17 9.39 -9.61
N GLU A 298 22.88 8.71 -8.71
CA GLU A 298 23.62 7.47 -9.01
C GLU A 298 23.86 6.67 -7.72
N VAL A 299 23.75 5.35 -7.81
CA VAL A 299 24.26 4.43 -6.78
C VAL A 299 25.62 3.93 -7.22
N LEU A 300 26.66 4.20 -6.43
CA LEU A 300 28.02 3.83 -6.71
C LEU A 300 28.32 2.43 -6.16
N GLY A 301 28.95 1.61 -6.97
CA GLY A 301 29.26 0.23 -6.61
C GLY A 301 30.74 -0.10 -6.60
N GLU A 302 31.10 -1.15 -5.86
CA GLU A 302 32.39 -1.82 -5.91
C GLU A 302 32.14 -3.33 -5.84
N ASP A 303 32.74 -4.11 -6.72
CA ASP A 303 32.55 -5.57 -6.82
C ASP A 303 31.08 -6.02 -6.90
N GLY A 304 30.24 -5.22 -7.58
CA GLY A 304 28.81 -5.51 -7.77
C GLY A 304 27.92 -5.16 -6.57
N LYS A 305 28.46 -4.58 -5.50
CA LYS A 305 27.74 -4.18 -4.29
C LYS A 305 27.69 -2.68 -4.12
N VAL A 306 26.67 -2.18 -3.43
CA VAL A 306 26.56 -0.78 -3.06
C VAL A 306 27.73 -0.36 -2.17
N LYS A 307 28.34 0.80 -2.49
CA LYS A 307 29.43 1.42 -1.73
C LYS A 307 29.10 2.85 -1.30
N ALA A 308 28.37 3.60 -2.12
CA ALA A 308 27.96 4.96 -1.83
C ALA A 308 26.75 5.35 -2.67
N ILE A 309 26.10 6.44 -2.31
CA ILE A 309 25.10 7.11 -3.12
C ILE A 309 25.55 8.52 -3.45
N ARG A 310 25.44 8.92 -4.72
CA ARG A 310 25.70 10.30 -5.17
C ARG A 310 24.38 11.05 -5.24
N VAL A 311 24.34 12.21 -4.62
CA VAL A 311 23.16 13.06 -4.50
C VAL A 311 23.49 14.42 -5.08
N GLU A 312 22.59 15.01 -5.83
CA GLU A 312 22.67 16.38 -6.33
C GLU A 312 21.81 17.31 -5.47
N LYS A 313 22.38 18.43 -5.01
CA LYS A 313 21.61 19.47 -4.35
C LYS A 313 20.62 20.08 -5.32
N THR A 314 19.43 20.38 -4.81
CA THR A 314 18.35 21.00 -5.58
C THR A 314 17.82 22.21 -4.86
N THR A 315 17.11 23.05 -5.59
CA THR A 315 16.25 24.12 -5.02
C THR A 315 14.82 23.85 -5.41
N THR A 316 13.87 24.26 -4.57
CA THR A 316 12.44 24.07 -4.85
C THR A 316 11.73 25.42 -4.71
N SER A 317 11.12 25.90 -5.79
CA SER A 317 10.32 27.13 -5.79
C SER A 317 8.95 26.93 -5.12
N ALA A 318 8.28 28.02 -4.79
CA ALA A 318 6.97 28.04 -4.12
C ALA A 318 5.91 27.14 -4.82
N ASP A 319 5.90 27.10 -6.15
CA ASP A 319 5.02 26.23 -6.94
C ASP A 319 5.44 24.74 -6.94
N GLY A 320 6.48 24.39 -6.17
CA GLY A 320 7.00 23.04 -6.01
C GLY A 320 7.85 22.55 -7.20
N LYS A 321 8.28 23.43 -8.10
CA LYS A 321 9.18 23.07 -9.19
C LYS A 321 10.62 22.97 -8.68
N MET A 322 11.18 21.77 -8.86
CA MET A 322 12.56 21.46 -8.50
C MET A 322 13.53 21.91 -9.60
N THR A 323 14.64 22.52 -9.21
CA THR A 323 15.75 22.90 -10.07
C THR A 323 17.04 22.26 -9.53
N ARG A 324 17.84 21.70 -10.41
CA ARG A 324 19.14 21.09 -10.07
C ARG A 324 20.23 22.19 -10.03
N THR A 325 21.14 22.11 -9.06
CA THR A 325 22.19 23.12 -8.86
C THR A 325 23.50 22.76 -9.56
N GLY A 326 23.72 21.49 -9.86
CA GLY A 326 25.02 20.97 -10.34
C GLY A 326 26.02 20.73 -9.22
N GLU A 327 25.63 20.84 -7.96
CA GLU A 327 26.45 20.50 -6.79
C GLU A 327 26.14 19.08 -6.35
N PHE A 328 27.20 18.27 -6.14
CA PHE A 328 27.07 16.86 -5.82
C PHE A 328 27.78 16.52 -4.52
N GLU A 329 27.16 15.61 -3.76
CA GLU A 329 27.75 15.00 -2.57
C GLU A 329 27.68 13.49 -2.69
N GLU A 330 28.63 12.79 -2.08
CA GLU A 330 28.65 11.33 -1.99
C GLU A 330 28.59 10.91 -0.54
N TYR A 331 27.63 10.00 -0.27
CA TYR A 331 27.44 9.43 1.05
C TYR A 331 27.83 7.96 1.01
N PRO A 332 28.80 7.52 1.83
CA PRO A 332 29.12 6.10 1.97
C PRO A 332 27.93 5.36 2.54
N VAL A 333 27.41 4.37 1.82
CA VAL A 333 26.31 3.52 2.28
C VAL A 333 26.47 2.11 1.72
N GLN A 334 26.00 1.09 2.43
CA GLN A 334 26.06 -0.29 1.99
C GLN A 334 24.69 -0.83 1.56
N ALA A 335 23.60 -0.12 1.89
CA ALA A 335 22.28 -0.45 1.42
C ALA A 335 21.49 0.81 1.01
N VAL A 336 20.69 0.69 -0.05
CA VAL A 336 19.82 1.75 -0.57
C VAL A 336 18.39 1.21 -0.70
N TYR A 337 17.45 1.82 -0.01
CA TYR A 337 16.02 1.53 -0.11
C TYR A 337 15.32 2.63 -0.90
N HIS A 338 14.54 2.29 -1.92
CA HIS A 338 13.80 3.29 -2.67
C HIS A 338 12.29 3.17 -2.45
N ALA A 339 11.70 4.23 -1.89
CA ALA A 339 10.27 4.39 -1.61
C ALA A 339 9.68 5.51 -2.50
N ILE A 340 9.87 5.40 -3.81
CA ILE A 340 9.48 6.42 -4.80
C ILE A 340 8.08 6.19 -5.40
N GLY A 341 7.35 5.30 -4.82
CA GLY A 341 5.97 4.95 -5.13
C GLY A 341 5.81 3.54 -5.67
N TYR A 342 4.59 3.03 -5.53
CA TYR A 342 4.18 1.72 -6.02
C TYR A 342 3.52 1.81 -7.41
N LYS A 343 3.28 0.68 -8.02
CA LYS A 343 2.44 0.50 -9.20
C LYS A 343 1.57 -0.75 -9.03
N PRO A 344 0.34 -0.76 -9.58
CA PRO A 344 -0.44 -1.98 -9.70
C PRO A 344 0.27 -3.01 -10.57
N ALA A 345 0.09 -4.27 -10.24
CA ALA A 345 0.43 -5.36 -11.15
C ALA A 345 -0.50 -5.31 -12.38
N SER A 346 -0.01 -5.76 -13.52
CA SER A 346 -0.84 -5.96 -14.71
C SER A 346 -1.88 -7.05 -14.45
N ALA A 347 -3.07 -6.89 -15.02
CA ALA A 347 -4.14 -7.88 -14.96
C ALA A 347 -4.30 -8.52 -16.35
N PRO A 348 -4.22 -9.86 -16.49
CA PRO A 348 -4.35 -10.51 -17.79
C PRO A 348 -5.62 -10.13 -18.52
N GLY A 349 -5.48 -9.71 -19.79
CA GLY A 349 -6.60 -9.28 -20.62
C GLY A 349 -7.12 -7.86 -20.34
N ILE A 350 -6.48 -7.10 -19.43
CA ILE A 350 -6.82 -5.70 -19.12
C ILE A 350 -5.69 -4.79 -19.59
N ALA A 351 -6.02 -3.74 -20.32
CA ALA A 351 -5.05 -2.74 -20.77
C ALA A 351 -4.47 -1.97 -19.57
N TYR A 352 -3.20 -1.57 -19.66
CA TYR A 352 -2.47 -0.90 -18.63
C TYR A 352 -1.90 0.44 -19.10
N ASP A 353 -1.94 1.46 -18.26
CA ASP A 353 -1.33 2.77 -18.51
C ASP A 353 0.06 2.82 -17.86
N ASP A 354 1.10 2.54 -18.64
CA ASP A 354 2.49 2.55 -18.15
C ASP A 354 2.93 3.93 -17.65
N ARG A 355 2.38 5.01 -18.22
CA ARG A 355 2.77 6.39 -17.84
C ARG A 355 2.21 6.78 -16.47
N ARG A 356 0.96 6.40 -16.19
CA ARG A 356 0.27 6.71 -14.95
C ARG A 356 0.41 5.59 -13.93
N ALA A 357 0.87 4.42 -14.38
CA ALA A 357 0.99 3.20 -13.58
C ALA A 357 -0.34 2.81 -12.93
N HIS A 358 -1.34 2.46 -13.76
CA HIS A 358 -2.63 1.93 -13.32
C HIS A 358 -3.36 1.21 -14.48
N LEU A 359 -4.45 0.50 -14.18
CA LEU A 359 -5.29 -0.12 -15.20
C LEU A 359 -5.92 0.97 -16.09
N ALA A 360 -6.00 0.70 -17.41
CA ALA A 360 -6.49 1.68 -18.37
C ALA A 360 -7.94 2.08 -18.07
N ASN A 361 -8.16 3.35 -17.78
CA ASN A 361 -9.46 3.98 -17.61
C ASN A 361 -9.36 5.43 -18.11
N ALA A 362 -9.35 5.59 -19.41
CA ALA A 362 -9.03 6.84 -20.10
C ALA A 362 -9.86 8.04 -19.63
N ASN A 363 -11.11 7.81 -19.21
CA ASN A 363 -12.03 8.85 -18.71
C ASN A 363 -11.81 9.19 -17.22
N GLY A 364 -11.00 8.42 -16.49
CA GLY A 364 -10.79 8.60 -15.05
C GLY A 364 -11.99 8.22 -14.16
N ASP A 365 -13.06 7.71 -14.75
CA ASP A 365 -14.33 7.37 -14.10
C ASP A 365 -14.42 5.92 -13.61
N GLY A 366 -13.34 5.15 -13.78
CA GLY A 366 -13.20 3.76 -13.36
C GLY A 366 -13.73 2.73 -14.34
N ARG A 367 -14.36 3.11 -15.43
CA ARG A 367 -14.68 2.21 -16.54
C ARG A 367 -13.39 1.83 -17.24
N ILE A 368 -13.11 0.53 -17.34
CA ILE A 368 -11.91 0.06 -18.05
C ILE A 368 -12.06 0.33 -19.54
N THR A 369 -10.97 0.77 -20.16
CA THR A 369 -10.91 1.09 -21.58
C THR A 369 -9.97 0.14 -22.35
N THR A 370 -10.15 0.05 -23.66
CA THR A 370 -9.29 -0.77 -24.54
C THR A 370 -7.84 -0.29 -24.56
N GLU A 371 -7.64 1.01 -24.33
CA GLU A 371 -6.34 1.70 -24.32
C GLU A 371 -6.28 2.69 -23.18
N ALA A 372 -5.07 3.05 -22.74
CA ALA A 372 -4.81 3.97 -21.64
C ALA A 372 -5.28 5.40 -21.92
N SER A 373 -5.20 5.85 -23.16
CA SER A 373 -5.57 7.22 -23.59
C SER A 373 -5.69 7.28 -25.13
N GLY A 374 -6.28 8.36 -25.62
CA GLY A 374 -6.42 8.65 -27.06
C GLY A 374 -7.87 8.58 -27.54
N GLU A 375 -8.11 9.11 -28.74
CA GLU A 375 -9.45 9.14 -29.37
C GLU A 375 -9.99 7.75 -29.71
N GLY A 376 -9.13 6.71 -29.74
CA GLY A 376 -9.49 5.31 -29.96
C GLY A 376 -9.86 4.52 -28.72
N ALA A 377 -9.67 5.09 -27.51
CA ALA A 377 -9.96 4.42 -26.27
C ALA A 377 -11.47 4.20 -26.09
N GLN A 378 -11.90 2.95 -26.16
CA GLN A 378 -13.30 2.56 -25.98
C GLN A 378 -13.52 1.93 -24.62
N VAL A 379 -14.66 2.22 -23.99
CA VAL A 379 -15.08 1.56 -22.75
C VAL A 379 -15.32 0.07 -23.03
N ARG A 380 -14.74 -0.77 -22.18
CA ARG A 380 -15.04 -2.19 -22.14
C ARG A 380 -16.22 -2.42 -21.22
N GLU A 381 -17.34 -2.79 -21.80
CA GLU A 381 -18.58 -3.04 -21.04
C GLU A 381 -18.34 -4.04 -19.90
N ARG A 382 -18.97 -3.79 -18.74
CA ARG A 382 -18.98 -4.65 -17.55
C ARG A 382 -17.64 -4.74 -16.80
N LEU A 383 -16.61 -3.96 -17.20
CA LEU A 383 -15.30 -3.97 -16.57
C LEU A 383 -14.99 -2.63 -15.90
N TYR A 384 -14.61 -2.69 -14.63
CA TYR A 384 -14.35 -1.51 -13.80
C TYR A 384 -13.08 -1.67 -12.98
N ALA A 385 -12.50 -0.54 -12.59
CA ALA A 385 -11.40 -0.48 -11.63
C ALA A 385 -11.67 0.54 -10.54
N THR A 386 -11.19 0.29 -9.32
CA THR A 386 -11.33 1.17 -8.16
C THR A 386 -10.03 1.23 -7.35
N GLY A 387 -9.92 2.20 -6.47
CA GLY A 387 -8.77 2.36 -5.57
C GLY A 387 -7.46 2.60 -6.33
N TRP A 388 -6.39 2.03 -5.84
CA TRP A 388 -5.07 2.21 -6.46
C TRP A 388 -4.92 1.51 -7.81
N ALA A 389 -5.68 0.47 -8.06
CA ALA A 389 -5.74 -0.14 -9.40
C ALA A 389 -6.20 0.86 -10.49
N LYS A 390 -7.09 1.80 -10.13
CA LYS A 390 -7.65 2.84 -11.01
C LYS A 390 -6.77 4.10 -11.10
N ARG A 391 -6.25 4.59 -9.95
CA ARG A 391 -5.63 5.92 -9.85
C ARG A 391 -4.12 5.91 -9.54
N GLY A 392 -3.53 4.71 -9.41
CA GLY A 392 -2.20 4.56 -8.83
C GLY A 392 -2.19 4.77 -7.30
N PRO A 393 -1.04 4.67 -6.65
CA PRO A 393 -0.90 4.73 -5.18
C PRO A 393 -1.00 6.17 -4.66
N VAL A 394 -2.17 6.78 -4.82
CA VAL A 394 -2.46 8.15 -4.36
C VAL A 394 -3.64 8.12 -3.39
N GLY A 395 -3.49 8.85 -2.28
CA GLY A 395 -4.49 8.95 -1.22
C GLY A 395 -4.42 7.83 -0.18
N LEU A 396 -4.99 8.10 0.98
CA LEU A 396 -5.06 7.19 2.12
C LEU A 396 -6.28 6.27 2.03
N ILE A 397 -6.38 5.31 2.96
CA ILE A 397 -7.51 4.37 3.06
C ILE A 397 -8.86 5.10 3.13
N GLY A 398 -8.93 6.25 3.82
CA GLY A 398 -10.15 7.08 3.91
C GLY A 398 -10.68 7.57 2.56
N SER A 399 -9.81 7.94 1.63
CA SER A 399 -10.21 8.38 0.27
C SER A 399 -10.74 7.24 -0.61
N THR A 400 -10.52 6.00 -0.21
CA THR A 400 -10.97 4.82 -0.95
C THR A 400 -12.51 4.68 -0.94
N LYS A 401 -13.17 5.13 0.14
CA LYS A 401 -14.65 5.07 0.22
C LYS A 401 -15.34 5.99 -0.78
N SER A 402 -14.83 7.22 -0.95
CA SER A 402 -15.41 8.17 -1.92
C SER A 402 -15.16 7.72 -3.36
N ASP A 403 -13.97 7.15 -3.64
CA ASP A 403 -13.67 6.56 -4.93
C ASP A 403 -14.59 5.36 -5.22
N ALA A 404 -14.75 4.45 -4.28
CA ALA A 404 -15.64 3.30 -4.40
C ALA A 404 -17.09 3.73 -4.66
N LEU A 405 -17.60 4.79 -4.00
CA LEU A 405 -18.95 5.30 -4.23
C LEU A 405 -19.13 5.79 -5.67
N LEU A 406 -18.17 6.55 -6.20
CA LEU A 406 -18.20 7.01 -7.60
C LEU A 406 -18.29 5.82 -8.57
N ILE A 407 -17.42 4.82 -8.38
CA ILE A 407 -17.37 3.68 -9.30
C ILE A 407 -18.64 2.83 -9.21
N VAL A 408 -19.14 2.58 -7.99
CA VAL A 408 -20.40 1.85 -7.80
C VAL A 408 -21.59 2.57 -8.45
N THR A 409 -21.64 3.90 -8.35
CA THR A 409 -22.68 4.69 -9.02
C THR A 409 -22.63 4.47 -10.55
N ASN A 410 -21.45 4.59 -11.13
CA ASN A 410 -21.24 4.32 -12.56
C ASN A 410 -21.61 2.88 -12.94
N MET A 411 -21.27 1.90 -12.11
CA MET A 411 -21.63 0.50 -12.34
C MET A 411 -23.16 0.31 -12.37
N LEU A 412 -23.89 0.87 -11.41
CA LEU A 412 -25.35 0.74 -11.34
C LEU A 412 -26.05 1.40 -12.53
N GLU A 413 -25.58 2.58 -12.95
CA GLU A 413 -26.10 3.24 -14.17
C GLU A 413 -25.89 2.40 -15.43
N ASP A 414 -24.70 1.81 -15.58
CA ASP A 414 -24.38 0.99 -16.75
C ASP A 414 -25.14 -0.35 -16.73
N LEU A 415 -25.30 -0.97 -15.55
CA LEU A 415 -26.09 -2.19 -15.37
C LEU A 415 -27.57 -1.94 -15.68
N SER A 416 -28.12 -0.78 -15.29
CA SER A 416 -29.49 -0.40 -15.65
C SER A 416 -29.67 -0.33 -17.17
N LYS A 417 -28.76 0.36 -17.89
CA LYS A 417 -28.79 0.43 -19.35
C LYS A 417 -28.61 -0.95 -20.01
N ALA A 418 -27.74 -1.80 -19.44
CA ALA A 418 -27.53 -3.15 -19.96
C ALA A 418 -28.79 -4.03 -19.76
N ALA A 419 -29.48 -3.90 -18.64
CA ALA A 419 -30.71 -4.63 -18.36
C ALA A 419 -31.84 -4.26 -19.35
N GLU A 420 -31.99 -2.97 -19.70
CA GLU A 420 -32.89 -2.51 -20.74
C GLU A 420 -32.58 -3.13 -22.11
N GLY A 421 -31.27 -3.35 -22.40
CA GLY A 421 -30.78 -4.02 -23.61
C GLY A 421 -30.84 -5.55 -23.59
N GLY A 422 -31.28 -6.16 -22.47
CA GLY A 422 -31.34 -7.62 -22.31
C GLY A 422 -29.96 -8.26 -22.12
N ARG A 423 -28.92 -7.50 -21.76
CA ARG A 423 -27.55 -7.99 -21.58
C ARG A 423 -27.34 -8.39 -20.12
N VAL A 424 -27.28 -9.68 -19.88
CA VAL A 424 -27.03 -10.29 -18.56
C VAL A 424 -25.99 -11.39 -18.71
N ALA A 425 -25.39 -11.82 -17.59
CA ALA A 425 -24.49 -12.97 -17.58
C ALA A 425 -25.18 -14.21 -18.12
N ALA A 426 -24.46 -15.02 -18.90
CA ALA A 426 -25.02 -16.20 -19.56
C ALA A 426 -25.30 -17.33 -18.55
N ASP A 427 -24.40 -17.52 -17.58
CA ASP A 427 -24.55 -18.49 -16.51
C ASP A 427 -25.03 -17.82 -15.22
N ARG A 428 -26.26 -18.15 -14.82
CA ARG A 428 -26.91 -17.62 -13.61
C ARG A 428 -26.85 -18.54 -12.41
N ASP A 429 -26.21 -19.69 -12.54
CA ASP A 429 -26.07 -20.62 -11.44
C ASP A 429 -25.06 -20.08 -10.40
N PRO A 430 -25.49 -19.80 -9.15
CA PRO A 430 -24.61 -19.27 -8.13
C PRO A 430 -23.47 -20.21 -7.74
N GLU A 431 -23.62 -21.54 -7.97
CA GLU A 431 -22.59 -22.54 -7.65
C GLU A 431 -21.65 -22.81 -8.82
N SER A 432 -21.82 -22.14 -9.97
CA SER A 432 -21.01 -22.40 -11.16
C SER A 432 -19.54 -22.06 -10.97
N ILE A 433 -19.23 -21.03 -10.18
CA ILE A 433 -17.85 -20.67 -9.83
C ILE A 433 -17.20 -21.70 -8.92
N ASP A 434 -17.93 -22.23 -7.94
CA ASP A 434 -17.43 -23.26 -7.02
C ASP A 434 -17.11 -24.55 -7.78
N ARG A 435 -17.97 -24.94 -8.72
CA ARG A 435 -17.72 -26.11 -9.59
C ARG A 435 -16.53 -25.89 -10.52
N LEU A 436 -16.35 -24.68 -11.06
CA LEU A 436 -15.19 -24.35 -11.88
C LEU A 436 -13.89 -24.50 -11.09
N LEU A 437 -13.81 -23.87 -9.91
CA LEU A 437 -12.63 -23.92 -9.04
C LEU A 437 -12.34 -25.36 -8.59
N ALA A 438 -13.38 -26.09 -8.17
CA ALA A 438 -13.24 -27.50 -7.79
C ALA A 438 -12.72 -28.38 -8.93
N SER A 439 -13.16 -28.14 -10.18
CA SER A 439 -12.68 -28.86 -11.37
C SER A 439 -11.18 -28.67 -11.64
N ARG A 440 -10.61 -27.60 -11.11
CA ARG A 440 -9.17 -27.24 -11.19
C ARG A 440 -8.39 -27.66 -9.95
N GLY A 441 -9.06 -28.27 -8.97
CA GLY A 441 -8.45 -28.61 -7.69
C GLY A 441 -8.17 -27.43 -6.77
N VAL A 442 -8.72 -26.26 -7.09
CA VAL A 442 -8.61 -25.05 -6.26
C VAL A 442 -9.61 -25.16 -5.12
N LYS A 443 -9.13 -24.93 -3.90
CA LYS A 443 -9.92 -24.95 -2.67
C LYS A 443 -9.87 -23.57 -2.04
N PRO A 444 -10.82 -22.67 -2.33
CA PRO A 444 -10.85 -21.34 -1.78
C PRO A 444 -10.93 -21.37 -0.24
N ILE A 445 -10.36 -20.34 0.37
CA ILE A 445 -10.57 -20.06 1.79
C ILE A 445 -11.66 -19.00 1.87
N ASP A 446 -12.77 -19.37 2.49
CA ASP A 446 -13.91 -18.50 2.75
C ASP A 446 -13.70 -17.65 4.02
N PHE A 447 -14.69 -16.82 4.35
CA PHE A 447 -14.63 -15.99 5.55
C PHE A 447 -14.56 -16.82 6.85
N ALA A 448 -15.22 -17.97 6.92
CA ALA A 448 -15.14 -18.85 8.08
C ALA A 448 -13.73 -19.46 8.23
N GLY A 449 -13.10 -19.82 7.13
CA GLY A 449 -11.69 -20.25 7.09
C GLY A 449 -10.74 -19.15 7.54
N TRP A 450 -10.93 -17.92 7.07
CA TRP A 450 -10.16 -16.77 7.57
C TRP A 450 -10.29 -16.61 9.10
N LYS A 451 -11.50 -16.69 9.65
CA LYS A 451 -11.73 -16.58 11.12
C LYS A 451 -10.92 -17.61 11.92
N LYS A 452 -10.68 -18.81 11.39
CA LYS A 452 -9.84 -19.83 12.04
C LYS A 452 -8.37 -19.42 12.05
N VAL A 453 -7.87 -18.84 10.95
CA VAL A 453 -6.50 -18.31 10.88
C VAL A 453 -6.33 -17.16 11.89
N ASP A 454 -7.25 -16.18 11.92
CA ASP A 454 -7.23 -15.07 12.87
C ASP A 454 -7.27 -15.56 14.34
N ALA A 455 -8.14 -16.53 14.64
CA ALA A 455 -8.23 -17.11 15.98
C ALA A 455 -6.91 -17.79 16.41
N PHE A 456 -6.23 -18.46 15.49
CA PHE A 456 -4.92 -19.05 15.74
C PHE A 456 -3.86 -17.96 16.01
N GLU A 457 -3.80 -16.91 15.18
CA GLU A 457 -2.87 -15.79 15.35
C GLU A 457 -3.05 -15.08 16.69
N ARG A 458 -4.30 -14.88 17.11
CA ARG A 458 -4.64 -14.33 18.43
C ARG A 458 -4.19 -15.26 19.56
N ALA A 459 -4.42 -16.56 19.43
CA ALA A 459 -4.01 -17.54 20.43
C ALA A 459 -2.48 -17.62 20.56
N GLU A 460 -1.75 -17.54 19.45
CA GLU A 460 -0.27 -17.48 19.47
C GLU A 460 0.24 -16.17 20.05
N GLY A 461 -0.35 -15.04 19.70
CA GLY A 461 -0.02 -13.74 20.27
C GLY A 461 -0.23 -13.71 21.79
N ALA A 462 -1.37 -14.21 22.26
CA ALA A 462 -1.71 -14.25 23.69
C ALA A 462 -0.69 -15.02 24.53
N LYS A 463 -0.03 -16.06 24.00
CA LYS A 463 1.05 -16.78 24.69
C LYS A 463 2.26 -15.91 24.99
N GLU A 464 2.44 -14.85 24.21
CA GLU A 464 3.55 -13.91 24.31
C GLU A 464 3.11 -12.53 24.86
N GLY A 465 1.85 -12.41 25.32
CA GLY A 465 1.31 -11.13 25.84
C GLY A 465 0.95 -10.12 24.74
N ARG A 466 0.87 -10.55 23.48
CA ARG A 466 0.54 -9.72 22.30
C ARG A 466 -0.91 -9.96 21.83
N GLU A 467 -1.48 -9.00 21.13
CA GLU A 467 -2.83 -9.17 20.59
C GLU A 467 -2.87 -10.22 19.47
N HIS A 468 -1.87 -10.21 18.58
CA HIS A 468 -1.72 -11.15 17.47
C HIS A 468 -0.26 -11.55 17.28
N LYS A 469 -0.04 -12.69 16.65
CA LYS A 469 1.24 -13.11 16.05
C LYS A 469 0.94 -13.68 14.68
N LYS A 470 1.39 -13.01 13.63
CA LYS A 470 1.08 -13.40 12.25
C LYS A 470 1.62 -14.79 11.89
N VAL A 471 0.78 -15.58 11.26
CA VAL A 471 1.21 -16.75 10.48
C VAL A 471 1.73 -16.26 9.13
N ILE A 472 2.89 -16.74 8.72
CA ILE A 472 3.55 -16.32 7.47
C ILE A 472 3.59 -17.44 6.42
N ASP A 473 3.45 -18.69 6.83
CA ASP A 473 3.48 -19.83 5.94
C ASP A 473 2.10 -20.03 5.28
N PRO A 474 1.98 -19.93 3.93
CA PRO A 474 0.72 -20.09 3.24
C PRO A 474 0.15 -21.52 3.38
N GLU A 475 1.00 -22.56 3.51
CA GLU A 475 0.53 -23.93 3.74
C GLU A 475 -0.11 -24.08 5.12
N GLN A 476 0.48 -23.45 6.14
CA GLN A 476 -0.11 -23.42 7.47
C GLN A 476 -1.44 -22.65 7.47
N MET A 477 -1.53 -21.52 6.75
CA MET A 477 -2.80 -20.79 6.61
C MET A 477 -3.89 -21.64 5.98
N ARG A 478 -3.57 -22.37 4.89
CA ARG A 478 -4.48 -23.32 4.22
C ARG A 478 -4.93 -24.43 5.18
N ALA A 479 -3.98 -25.03 5.89
CA ALA A 479 -4.28 -26.10 6.85
C ALA A 479 -5.21 -25.64 7.97
N LEU A 480 -4.96 -24.45 8.53
CA LEU A 480 -5.81 -23.86 9.58
C LEU A 480 -7.22 -23.52 9.06
N ALA A 481 -7.30 -22.92 7.88
CA ALA A 481 -8.56 -22.49 7.30
C ALA A 481 -9.50 -23.65 7.00
N HIS A 482 -8.94 -24.80 6.56
CA HIS A 482 -9.71 -26.00 6.18
C HIS A 482 -9.85 -27.03 7.30
N ALA A 483 -9.26 -26.78 8.50
CA ALA A 483 -9.45 -27.65 9.66
C ALA A 483 -10.88 -27.55 10.21
#